data_4a9f51dc4dd2f18c5e178893835bf02d
#
_entry.id   4a9f51dc4dd2f18c5e178893835bf02d
#
_cell.length_a   1.000
_cell.length_b   1.000
_cell.length_c   1.000
_cell.angle_alpha   90.00
_cell.angle_beta   90.00
_cell.angle_gamma   90.00
#
_symmetry.space_group_name_H-M   'P 1'
#
loop_
_entity.id
_entity.type
_entity.pdbx_description
1 polymer ?
#
loop_
_entity_poly.entity_id
_entity_poly.type
_entity_poly.pdbx_seq_one_letter_code
_entity_poly.pdbx_strand_id
1 'polypeptide(L)'
;MNDKQRLQLQNMIKTNNVEDQTELIRNLKHSHILRSEINTLVLLKSKHRNNLEELNNEGINECNFMFTYYTEIYNKIKKDEIDLGILFKFIDVLRQIEDGEVDQHEGSFLIGTLLKELYVDSAVKKADKLNEEHEKNKEPEKPKVETLKISWKQFKKSSLGKK
;
A
#
# COMPACT_ATOMS: atom_id res chain seq x y z
N MET A 1 -7.77 -1.12 22.93
CA MET A 1 -6.39 -0.63 23.11
C MET A 1 -6.00 -0.84 24.57
N ASN A 2 -4.88 -1.50 24.85
CA ASN A 2 -4.43 -1.73 26.22
C ASN A 2 -3.68 -0.50 26.79
N ASP A 3 -3.45 -0.46 28.11
CA ASP A 3 -2.81 0.68 28.77
C ASP A 3 -1.37 0.94 28.30
N LYS A 4 -0.66 -0.13 27.96
CA LYS A 4 0.71 -0.05 27.42
C LYS A 4 0.74 0.65 26.05
N GLN A 5 -0.21 0.34 25.20
CA GLN A 5 -0.36 0.98 23.88
C GLN A 5 -0.77 2.44 24.00
N ARG A 6 -1.66 2.76 24.96
CA ARG A 6 -2.05 4.16 25.27
C ARG A 6 -0.85 4.98 25.72
N LEU A 7 -0.06 4.43 26.64
CA LEU A 7 1.13 5.12 27.15
C LEU A 7 2.15 5.35 26.05
N GLN A 8 2.37 4.35 25.19
CA GLN A 8 3.27 4.45 24.04
C GLN A 8 2.81 5.51 23.05
N LEU A 9 1.50 5.56 22.76
CA LEU A 9 0.90 6.58 21.91
C LEU A 9 1.08 7.98 22.49
N GLN A 10 0.81 8.17 23.78
CA GLN A 10 1.01 9.45 24.47
C GLN A 10 2.47 9.91 24.41
N ASN A 11 3.41 9.00 24.57
CA ASN A 11 4.83 9.31 24.45
C ASN A 11 5.20 9.76 23.04
N MET A 12 4.68 9.07 22.02
CA MET A 12 4.87 9.44 20.62
C MET A 12 4.30 10.84 20.30
N ILE A 13 3.12 11.15 20.80
CA ILE A 13 2.47 12.46 20.63
C ILE A 13 3.32 13.56 21.27
N LYS A 14 3.80 13.35 22.48
CA LYS A 14 4.65 14.32 23.19
C LYS A 14 5.99 14.53 22.48
N THR A 15 6.62 13.45 22.00
CA THR A 15 7.92 13.49 21.33
C THR A 15 7.84 14.17 19.97
N ASN A 16 6.78 13.94 19.20
CA ASN A 16 6.61 14.44 17.84
C ASN A 16 5.84 15.75 17.76
N ASN A 17 5.36 16.28 18.88
CA ASN A 17 4.60 17.53 18.97
C ASN A 17 3.41 17.56 17.98
N VAL A 18 2.65 16.48 17.92
CA VAL A 18 1.52 16.32 16.99
C VAL A 18 0.33 17.16 17.46
N GLU A 19 -0.17 18.00 16.56
CA GLU A 19 -1.39 18.77 16.81
C GLU A 19 -2.63 17.88 16.76
N ASP A 20 -3.57 18.13 17.68
CA ASP A 20 -4.87 17.47 17.65
C ASP A 20 -5.79 18.14 16.64
N GLN A 21 -6.07 17.45 15.56
CA GLN A 21 -6.94 17.90 14.47
C GLN A 21 -8.32 17.21 14.48
N THR A 22 -8.71 16.62 15.59
CA THR A 22 -9.98 15.88 15.71
C THR A 22 -11.18 16.72 15.25
N GLU A 23 -11.27 17.97 15.67
CA GLU A 23 -12.36 18.86 15.26
C GLU A 23 -12.35 19.16 13.76
N LEU A 24 -11.18 19.33 13.17
CA LEU A 24 -11.03 19.54 11.73
C LEU A 24 -11.52 18.32 10.95
N ILE A 25 -11.12 17.13 11.37
CA ILE A 25 -11.54 15.87 10.74
C ILE A 25 -13.06 15.71 10.84
N ARG A 26 -13.66 16.02 12.00
CA ARG A 26 -15.10 15.97 12.21
C ARG A 26 -15.86 16.97 11.35
N ASN A 27 -15.30 18.13 11.12
CA ASN A 27 -15.91 19.17 10.28
C ASN A 27 -15.83 18.85 8.78
N LEU A 28 -14.73 18.26 8.33
CA LEU A 28 -14.49 17.97 6.90
C LEU A 28 -15.26 16.76 6.38
N LYS A 29 -15.45 15.73 7.19
CA LYS A 29 -16.20 14.49 6.86
C LYS A 29 -15.78 13.84 5.54
N HIS A 30 -14.48 13.65 5.39
CA HIS A 30 -13.89 13.08 4.16
C HIS A 30 -14.22 11.59 3.93
N SER A 31 -14.59 10.83 4.98
CA SER A 31 -14.85 9.40 4.86
C SER A 31 -15.96 9.08 3.87
N HIS A 32 -17.02 9.85 3.85
CA HIS A 32 -18.15 9.67 2.95
C HIS A 32 -17.74 9.89 1.48
N ILE A 33 -17.00 10.96 1.22
CA ILE A 33 -16.52 11.30 -0.13
C ILE A 33 -15.54 10.22 -0.62
N LEU A 34 -14.59 9.81 0.22
CA LEU A 34 -13.64 8.76 -0.12
C LEU A 34 -14.33 7.44 -0.45
N ARG A 35 -15.28 7.01 0.36
CA ARG A 35 -16.04 5.78 0.12
C ARG A 35 -16.77 5.81 -1.21
N SER A 36 -17.43 6.92 -1.51
CA SER A 36 -18.15 7.12 -2.76
C SER A 36 -17.21 7.06 -3.97
N GLU A 37 -16.09 7.77 -3.91
CA GLU A 37 -15.13 7.80 -5.01
C GLU A 37 -14.40 6.47 -5.22
N ILE A 38 -14.08 5.75 -4.14
CA ILE A 38 -13.50 4.40 -4.24
C ILE A 38 -14.46 3.46 -4.99
N ASN A 39 -15.74 3.46 -4.63
CA ASN A 39 -16.75 2.67 -5.33
C ASN A 39 -16.87 3.07 -6.80
N THR A 40 -16.86 4.36 -7.09
CA THR A 40 -16.88 4.88 -8.46
C THR A 40 -15.66 4.40 -9.26
N LEU A 41 -14.46 4.49 -8.69
CA LEU A 41 -13.23 4.03 -9.34
C LEU A 41 -13.25 2.52 -9.63
N VAL A 42 -13.74 1.72 -8.70
CA VAL A 42 -13.89 0.27 -8.88
C VAL A 42 -14.84 -0.03 -10.05
N LEU A 43 -15.97 0.69 -10.15
CA LEU A 43 -16.90 0.56 -11.26
C LEU A 43 -16.28 0.98 -12.60
N LEU A 44 -15.53 2.09 -12.62
CA LEU A 44 -14.84 2.55 -13.83
C LEU A 44 -13.77 1.55 -14.30
N LYS A 45 -13.04 0.95 -13.38
CA LYS A 45 -12.09 -0.12 -13.72
C LYS A 45 -12.77 -1.32 -14.36
N SER A 46 -13.94 -1.69 -13.88
CA SER A 46 -14.74 -2.75 -14.44
C SER A 46 -15.26 -2.42 -15.85
N LYS A 47 -15.64 -1.16 -16.06
CA LYS A 47 -16.17 -0.65 -17.35
C LYS A 47 -15.07 -0.53 -18.41
N HIS A 48 -13.87 -0.08 -18.03
CA HIS A 48 -12.76 0.22 -18.96
C HIS A 48 -11.60 -0.76 -18.81
N ARG A 49 -11.87 -2.05 -18.74
CA ARG A 49 -10.83 -3.09 -18.54
C ARG A 49 -9.73 -3.06 -19.60
N ASN A 50 -10.07 -2.72 -20.84
CA ASN A 50 -9.17 -2.78 -21.99
C ASN A 50 -8.71 -1.40 -22.47
N ASN A 51 -9.19 -0.33 -21.84
CA ASN A 51 -8.86 1.04 -22.25
C ASN A 51 -8.35 1.85 -21.06
N LEU A 52 -7.03 1.78 -20.84
CA LEU A 52 -6.36 2.47 -19.75
C LEU A 52 -6.44 3.99 -19.88
N GLU A 53 -6.45 4.52 -21.10
CA GLU A 53 -6.52 5.96 -21.35
C GLU A 53 -7.87 6.54 -20.94
N GLU A 54 -8.98 5.91 -21.33
CA GLU A 54 -10.32 6.30 -20.88
C GLU A 54 -10.50 6.14 -19.38
N LEU A 55 -9.95 5.07 -18.79
CA LEU A 55 -9.96 4.88 -17.35
C LEU A 55 -9.25 6.04 -16.63
N ASN A 56 -8.11 6.45 -17.12
CA ASN A 56 -7.36 7.57 -16.55
C ASN A 56 -8.14 8.89 -16.65
N ASN A 57 -8.73 9.17 -17.80
CA ASN A 57 -9.48 10.42 -18.03
C ASN A 57 -10.76 10.48 -17.19
N GLU A 58 -11.59 9.45 -17.23
CA GLU A 58 -12.81 9.39 -16.42
C GLU A 58 -12.52 9.31 -14.94
N GLY A 59 -11.50 8.53 -14.53
CA GLY A 59 -11.11 8.39 -13.15
C GLY A 59 -10.67 9.71 -12.51
N ILE A 60 -9.89 10.52 -13.19
CA ILE A 60 -9.46 11.84 -12.71
C ILE A 60 -10.67 12.78 -12.58
N ASN A 61 -11.60 12.74 -13.51
CA ASN A 61 -12.79 13.60 -13.49
C ASN A 61 -13.79 13.18 -12.40
N GLU A 62 -14.12 11.90 -12.32
CA GLU A 62 -15.12 11.38 -11.37
C GLU A 62 -14.59 11.23 -9.95
N CYS A 63 -13.31 10.97 -9.79
CA CYS A 63 -12.64 10.79 -8.51
C CYS A 63 -11.64 11.92 -8.21
N ASN A 64 -11.97 13.14 -8.56
CA ASN A 64 -11.08 14.31 -8.44
C ASN A 64 -10.61 14.54 -7.01
N PHE A 65 -11.48 14.43 -6.03
CA PHE A 65 -11.13 14.61 -4.62
C PHE A 65 -10.06 13.62 -4.18
N MET A 66 -10.25 12.33 -4.45
CA MET A 66 -9.28 11.30 -4.11
C MET A 66 -7.99 11.45 -4.92
N PHE A 67 -8.06 11.79 -6.18
CA PHE A 67 -6.90 12.06 -7.02
C PHE A 67 -6.08 13.24 -6.51
N THR A 68 -6.73 14.30 -6.04
CA THR A 68 -6.06 15.52 -5.57
C THR A 68 -5.44 15.36 -4.19
N TYR A 69 -6.19 14.81 -3.23
CA TYR A 69 -5.79 14.75 -1.82
C TYR A 69 -5.23 13.40 -1.38
N TYR A 70 -5.59 12.32 -2.05
CA TYR A 70 -5.20 10.95 -1.74
C TYR A 70 -4.65 10.23 -2.97
N THR A 71 -3.77 10.89 -3.68
CA THR A 71 -3.20 10.46 -4.97
C THR A 71 -2.58 9.06 -4.91
N GLU A 72 -1.87 8.75 -3.83
CA GLU A 72 -1.23 7.45 -3.65
C GLU A 72 -2.26 6.32 -3.56
N ILE A 73 -3.33 6.52 -2.79
CA ILE A 73 -4.44 5.56 -2.67
C ILE A 73 -5.13 5.39 -4.02
N TYR A 74 -5.41 6.47 -4.72
CA TYR A 74 -5.99 6.44 -6.06
C TYR A 74 -5.16 5.57 -7.02
N ASN A 75 -3.86 5.82 -7.08
CA ASN A 75 -2.96 5.07 -7.95
C ASN A 75 -2.87 3.60 -7.57
N LYS A 76 -2.83 3.27 -6.28
CA LYS A 76 -2.79 1.88 -5.80
C LYS A 76 -4.08 1.12 -6.11
N ILE A 77 -5.23 1.75 -5.99
CA ILE A 77 -6.51 1.15 -6.40
C ILE A 77 -6.52 0.91 -7.90
N LYS A 78 -6.10 1.88 -8.68
CA LYS A 78 -6.05 1.78 -10.14
C LYS A 78 -5.16 0.63 -10.62
N LYS A 79 -4.05 0.39 -9.93
CA LYS A 79 -3.07 -0.65 -10.25
C LYS A 79 -3.35 -2.01 -9.59
N ASP A 80 -4.42 -2.15 -8.81
CA ASP A 80 -4.72 -3.34 -8.01
C ASP A 80 -3.62 -3.73 -7.01
N GLU A 81 -2.96 -2.73 -6.43
CA GLU A 81 -1.87 -2.91 -5.46
C GLU A 81 -2.33 -2.76 -4.01
N ILE A 82 -3.63 -2.65 -3.75
CA ILE A 82 -4.20 -2.43 -2.42
C ILE A 82 -5.35 -3.39 -2.13
N ASP A 83 -5.46 -3.84 -0.89
CA ASP A 83 -6.60 -4.59 -0.41
C ASP A 83 -7.75 -3.63 -0.06
N LEU A 84 -8.83 -3.72 -0.81
CA LEU A 84 -10.02 -2.88 -0.61
C LEU A 84 -10.68 -3.13 0.75
N GLY A 85 -10.64 -4.36 1.26
CA GLY A 85 -11.17 -4.69 2.59
C GLY A 85 -10.45 -3.93 3.70
N ILE A 86 -9.12 -3.87 3.68
CA ILE A 86 -8.31 -3.09 4.62
C ILE A 86 -8.56 -1.59 4.43
N LEU A 87 -8.66 -1.13 3.20
CA LEU A 87 -8.96 0.28 2.90
C LEU A 87 -10.32 0.71 3.45
N PHE A 88 -11.35 -0.12 3.33
CA PHE A 88 -12.66 0.16 3.92
C PHE A 88 -12.63 0.17 5.44
N LYS A 89 -11.83 -0.67 6.08
CA LYS A 89 -11.58 -0.59 7.54
C LYS A 89 -10.96 0.75 7.94
N PHE A 90 -9.98 1.23 7.17
CA PHE A 90 -9.39 2.56 7.34
C PHE A 90 -10.45 3.65 7.29
N ILE A 91 -11.34 3.62 6.31
CA ILE A 91 -12.42 4.60 6.16
C ILE A 91 -13.42 4.48 7.30
N ASP A 92 -13.71 3.28 7.80
CA ASP A 92 -14.57 3.08 8.97
C ASP A 92 -13.97 3.72 10.24
N VAL A 93 -12.66 3.60 10.46
CA VAL A 93 -11.97 4.28 11.56
C VAL A 93 -12.05 5.80 11.41
N LEU A 94 -11.84 6.32 10.21
CA LEU A 94 -11.98 7.75 9.90
C LEU A 94 -13.40 8.24 10.23
N ARG A 95 -14.42 7.47 9.86
CA ARG A 95 -15.81 7.76 10.17
C ARG A 95 -16.07 7.74 11.69
N GLN A 96 -15.45 6.81 12.44
CA GLN A 96 -15.58 6.78 13.90
C GLN A 96 -15.02 8.06 14.56
N ILE A 97 -13.94 8.62 14.00
CA ILE A 97 -13.43 9.92 14.45
C ILE A 97 -14.45 11.02 14.14
N GLU A 98 -15.01 11.03 12.94
CA GLU A 98 -16.01 12.02 12.51
C GLU A 98 -17.29 11.96 13.34
N ASP A 99 -17.74 10.76 13.69
CA ASP A 99 -18.95 10.53 14.49
C ASP A 99 -18.73 10.75 16.01
N GLY A 100 -17.49 11.00 16.44
CA GLY A 100 -17.15 11.28 17.83
C GLY A 100 -16.93 10.04 18.70
N GLU A 101 -16.87 8.84 18.14
CA GLU A 101 -16.64 7.58 18.87
C GLU A 101 -15.21 7.48 19.39
N VAL A 102 -14.23 7.96 18.61
CA VAL A 102 -12.81 8.03 18.96
C VAL A 102 -12.25 9.40 18.62
N ASP A 103 -11.18 9.82 19.30
CA ASP A 103 -10.43 11.02 18.94
C ASP A 103 -9.35 10.74 17.87
N GLN A 104 -8.69 11.80 17.40
CA GLN A 104 -7.61 11.65 16.42
C GLN A 104 -6.49 10.76 16.93
N HIS A 105 -6.12 10.84 18.18
CA HIS A 105 -5.00 10.09 18.74
C HIS A 105 -5.28 8.59 18.80
N GLU A 106 -6.45 8.21 19.28
CA GLU A 106 -6.89 6.81 19.26
C GLU A 106 -7.11 6.31 17.84
N GLY A 107 -7.76 7.11 17.01
CA GLY A 107 -7.96 6.83 15.60
C GLY A 107 -6.64 6.71 14.84
N SER A 108 -5.68 7.58 15.10
CA SER A 108 -4.35 7.54 14.47
C SER A 108 -3.58 6.27 14.80
N PHE A 109 -3.72 5.76 16.02
CA PHE A 109 -3.12 4.48 16.38
C PHE A 109 -3.73 3.32 15.58
N LEU A 110 -5.06 3.27 15.49
CA LEU A 110 -5.79 2.27 14.70
C LEU A 110 -5.46 2.40 13.21
N ILE A 111 -5.47 3.61 12.69
CA ILE A 111 -5.12 3.93 11.30
C ILE A 111 -3.66 3.57 11.02
N GLY A 112 -2.74 3.87 11.92
CA GLY A 112 -1.33 3.51 11.76
C GLY A 112 -1.13 2.02 11.62
N THR A 113 -1.84 1.22 12.41
CA THR A 113 -1.83 -0.25 12.29
C THR A 113 -2.38 -0.71 10.94
N LEU A 114 -3.51 -0.16 10.50
CA LEU A 114 -4.12 -0.49 9.22
C LEU A 114 -3.26 -0.04 8.03
N LEU A 115 -2.67 1.13 8.10
CA LEU A 115 -1.75 1.62 7.06
C LEU A 115 -0.52 0.73 6.93
N LYS A 116 0.03 0.26 8.04
CA LYS A 116 1.14 -0.70 8.01
C LYS A 116 0.73 -2.00 7.30
N GLU A 117 -0.45 -2.53 7.59
CA GLU A 117 -1.00 -3.68 6.89
C GLU A 117 -1.21 -3.41 5.40
N LEU A 118 -1.76 -2.25 5.05
CA LEU A 118 -1.96 -1.82 3.65
C LEU A 118 -0.66 -1.75 2.87
N TYR A 119 0.37 -1.16 3.42
CA TYR A 119 1.66 -1.03 2.75
C TYR A 119 2.37 -2.37 2.59
N VAL A 120 2.29 -3.25 3.58
CA VAL A 120 2.83 -4.61 3.49
C VAL A 120 2.09 -5.40 2.41
N ASP A 121 0.76 -5.39 2.43
CA ASP A 121 -0.08 -6.07 1.43
C ASP A 121 0.16 -5.53 0.02
N SER A 122 0.23 -4.21 -0.12
CA SER A 122 0.54 -3.55 -1.40
C SER A 122 1.91 -3.94 -1.95
N ALA A 123 2.93 -4.03 -1.08
CA ALA A 123 4.26 -4.46 -1.47
C ALA A 123 4.28 -5.93 -1.92
N VAL A 124 3.56 -6.80 -1.22
CA VAL A 124 3.40 -8.22 -1.59
C VAL A 124 2.72 -8.36 -2.94
N LYS A 125 1.60 -7.68 -3.15
CA LYS A 125 0.87 -7.70 -4.43
C LYS A 125 1.71 -7.19 -5.60
N LYS A 126 2.49 -6.15 -5.38
CA LYS A 126 3.41 -5.61 -6.38
C LYS A 126 4.54 -6.59 -6.72
N ALA A 127 5.10 -7.26 -5.71
CA ALA A 127 6.11 -8.29 -5.91
C ALA A 127 5.55 -9.49 -6.67
N ASP A 128 4.34 -9.93 -6.35
CA ASP A 128 3.67 -11.03 -7.06
C ASP A 128 3.42 -10.71 -8.53
N LYS A 129 2.97 -9.50 -8.84
CA LYS A 129 2.80 -9.05 -10.23
C LYS A 129 4.12 -9.05 -11.00
N LEU A 130 5.19 -8.54 -10.41
CA LEU A 130 6.51 -8.54 -11.03
C LEU A 130 7.02 -9.97 -11.28
N ASN A 131 6.76 -10.90 -10.36
CA ASN A 131 7.10 -12.30 -10.53
C ASN A 131 6.32 -12.96 -11.68
N GLU A 132 5.00 -12.69 -11.76
CA GLU A 132 4.17 -13.19 -12.86
C GLU A 132 4.61 -12.64 -14.22
N GLU A 133 4.96 -11.35 -14.30
CA GLU A 133 5.51 -10.75 -15.52
C GLU A 133 6.86 -11.36 -15.88
N HIS A 134 7.71 -11.63 -14.90
CA HIS A 134 8.98 -12.31 -15.09
C HIS A 134 8.80 -13.75 -15.60
N GLU A 135 7.83 -14.48 -15.08
CA GLU A 135 7.53 -15.84 -15.55
C GLU A 135 6.97 -15.85 -16.96
N LYS A 136 6.11 -14.89 -17.31
CA LYS A 136 5.57 -14.76 -18.69
C LYS A 136 6.65 -14.38 -19.73
N ASN A 137 7.65 -13.64 -19.30
CA ASN A 137 8.75 -13.17 -20.15
C ASN A 137 9.99 -14.06 -20.11
N LYS A 138 9.97 -15.16 -19.35
CA LYS A 138 11.07 -16.13 -19.38
C LYS A 138 11.11 -16.82 -20.74
N GLU A 139 12.14 -16.52 -21.50
CA GLU A 139 12.56 -17.43 -22.57
C GLU A 139 12.90 -18.80 -21.97
N PRO A 140 12.70 -19.92 -22.72
CA PRO A 140 13.04 -21.22 -22.21
C PRO A 140 14.50 -21.19 -21.73
N GLU A 141 14.68 -21.45 -20.44
CA GLU A 141 15.99 -21.44 -19.81
C GLU A 141 16.93 -22.35 -20.63
N LYS A 142 17.96 -21.75 -21.15
CA LYS A 142 19.10 -22.54 -21.62
C LYS A 142 19.55 -23.42 -20.46
N PRO A 143 19.80 -24.71 -20.68
CA PRO A 143 20.21 -25.58 -19.60
C PRO A 143 21.35 -24.92 -18.83
N LYS A 144 21.13 -24.68 -17.56
CA LYS A 144 22.19 -24.15 -16.70
C LYS A 144 23.37 -25.09 -16.77
N VAL A 145 24.42 -24.59 -17.34
CA VAL A 145 25.73 -25.29 -17.23
C VAL A 145 26.00 -25.39 -15.73
N GLU A 146 26.01 -26.61 -15.22
CA GLU A 146 26.37 -26.82 -13.82
C GLU A 146 27.70 -26.13 -13.56
N THR A 147 27.65 -25.03 -12.82
CA THR A 147 28.85 -24.41 -12.32
C THR A 147 29.49 -25.40 -11.34
N LEU A 148 30.64 -25.90 -11.74
CA LEU A 148 31.46 -26.73 -10.86
C LEU A 148 31.66 -25.96 -9.53
N LYS A 149 31.11 -26.51 -8.45
CA LYS A 149 31.34 -25.98 -7.09
C LYS A 149 32.78 -26.28 -6.68
N ILE A 150 33.71 -25.49 -7.20
CA ILE A 150 35.12 -25.58 -6.83
C ILE A 150 35.34 -24.72 -5.62
N SER A 151 35.88 -25.28 -4.54
CA SER A 151 36.28 -24.49 -3.36
C SER A 151 37.43 -23.54 -3.74
N TRP A 152 37.52 -22.38 -3.10
CA TRP A 152 38.60 -21.42 -3.34
C TRP A 152 39.99 -22.05 -3.22
N LYS A 153 40.18 -23.00 -2.32
CA LYS A 153 41.41 -23.78 -2.16
C LYS A 153 41.73 -24.63 -3.36
N GLN A 154 40.74 -25.26 -3.98
CA GLN A 154 40.91 -26.06 -5.19
C GLN A 154 41.21 -25.19 -6.41
N PHE A 155 40.53 -24.04 -6.52
CA PHE A 155 40.83 -23.08 -7.58
C PHE A 155 42.25 -22.54 -7.48
N LYS A 156 42.71 -22.17 -6.29
CA LYS A 156 44.03 -21.67 -6.02
C LYS A 156 45.13 -22.71 -6.32
N LYS A 157 44.88 -23.99 -5.99
CA LYS A 157 45.75 -25.11 -6.34
C LYS A 157 45.85 -25.33 -7.85
N SER A 158 44.73 -25.28 -8.58
CA SER A 158 44.72 -25.50 -10.03
C SER A 158 45.38 -24.32 -10.79
N SER A 159 45.28 -23.09 -10.33
CA SER A 159 45.93 -21.94 -10.95
C SER A 159 47.45 -21.89 -10.65
N LEU A 160 47.90 -22.38 -9.51
CA LEU A 160 49.33 -22.45 -9.15
C LEU A 160 50.04 -23.67 -9.73
N GLY A 161 49.31 -24.70 -10.12
CA GLY A 161 49.85 -25.90 -10.77
C GLY A 161 50.12 -25.79 -12.26
N LYS A 162 49.74 -24.67 -12.89
CA LYS A 162 50.01 -24.37 -14.31
C LYS A 162 51.21 -23.43 -14.45
N LYS A 163 52.34 -23.94 -14.18
CA LYS A 163 53.56 -23.27 -14.64
C LYS A 163 54.04 -23.89 -15.94
#